data_ad43db9c21a19c65642ce379c6b7a583
#
_entry.id   ad43db9c21a19c65642ce379c6b7a583
#
_cell.length_a   1.000
_cell.length_b   1.000
_cell.length_c   1.000
_cell.angle_alpha   90.00
_cell.angle_beta   90.00
_cell.angle_gamma   90.00
#
_symmetry.space_group_name_H-M   'P 1'
#
loop_
_entity.id
_entity.type
_entity.pdbx_description
1 polymer ?
#
loop_
_entity_poly.entity_id
_entity_poly.type
_entity_poly.pdbx_seq_one_letter_code
_entity_poly.pdbx_strand_id
1 'polypeptide(L)'
;MSEAARLMDRMYRHQRHIYDASRKFYLLGRDGMIADLRPPAGGSVLEIGCGTGRNLVRIARTYPDARCFGLDVSAEMLDTAARATARAGLARRIRLARGDATAFDPAALFGEAEFDRIVISYALSMIPPWRAVLAEAAGHLAPGGALHVVDFGDQDGLPRPARWLLNRWLAGFDVTPRQGLADALGEVARPSRRRARIAQRFRGYAVHGVIERDRGPI
;
A
#
# COMPACT_ATOMS: atom_id res chain seq x y z
N MET A 1 13.34 18.34 3.49
CA MET A 1 13.43 16.91 3.04
C MET A 1 13.75 16.08 4.28
N SER A 2 12.87 15.15 4.64
CA SER A 2 13.10 14.25 5.77
C SER A 2 14.29 13.32 5.49
N GLU A 3 14.95 12.86 6.55
CA GLU A 3 16.09 11.92 6.46
C GLU A 3 15.64 10.60 5.80
N ALA A 4 14.39 10.19 6.05
CA ALA A 4 13.74 9.04 5.40
C ALA A 4 13.66 9.20 3.86
N ALA A 5 13.31 10.38 3.36
CA ALA A 5 13.26 10.65 1.92
C ALA A 5 14.64 10.54 1.26
N ARG A 6 15.71 11.04 1.92
CA ARG A 6 17.09 10.95 1.40
C ARG A 6 17.64 9.51 1.44
N LEU A 7 17.26 8.74 2.45
CA LEU A 7 17.65 7.33 2.56
C LEU A 7 16.98 6.52 1.44
N MET A 8 15.69 6.70 1.22
CA MET A 8 14.91 6.04 0.17
C MET A 8 15.44 6.38 -1.22
N ASP A 9 15.67 7.66 -1.53
CA ASP A 9 16.22 8.08 -2.84
C ASP A 9 17.61 7.47 -3.12
N ARG A 10 18.45 7.29 -2.09
CA ARG A 10 19.78 6.65 -2.22
C ARG A 10 19.69 5.15 -2.50
N MET A 11 18.78 4.45 -1.82
CA MET A 11 18.55 3.02 -2.00
C MET A 11 18.04 2.70 -3.41
N TYR A 12 17.07 3.48 -3.89
CA TYR A 12 16.43 3.23 -5.18
C TYR A 12 17.33 3.53 -6.39
N ARG A 13 18.32 4.41 -6.26
CA ARG A 13 19.20 4.80 -7.37
C ARG A 13 20.05 3.64 -7.91
N HIS A 14 20.48 2.71 -7.07
CA HIS A 14 21.37 1.60 -7.44
C HIS A 14 20.67 0.25 -7.69
N GLN A 15 19.44 0.07 -7.19
CA GLN A 15 18.75 -1.22 -7.22
C GLN A 15 17.52 -1.26 -8.13
N ARG A 16 17.16 -0.14 -8.74
CA ARG A 16 15.89 0.10 -9.45
C ARG A 16 15.51 -0.98 -10.48
N HIS A 17 16.43 -1.44 -11.30
CA HIS A 17 16.12 -2.39 -12.39
C HIS A 17 16.01 -3.85 -11.93
N ILE A 18 16.82 -4.25 -10.96
CA ILE A 18 16.79 -5.61 -10.38
C ILE A 18 15.59 -5.73 -9.42
N TYR A 19 15.30 -4.65 -8.70
CA TYR A 19 14.24 -4.56 -7.73
C TYR A 19 12.83 -4.71 -8.37
N ASP A 20 12.55 -4.03 -9.47
CA ASP A 20 11.25 -4.11 -10.15
C ASP A 20 11.00 -5.47 -10.81
N ALA A 21 12.01 -6.08 -11.40
CA ALA A 21 11.88 -7.39 -12.05
C ALA A 21 11.65 -8.51 -11.02
N SER A 22 12.35 -8.49 -9.88
CA SER A 22 12.22 -9.49 -8.82
C SER A 22 10.90 -9.36 -8.04
N ARG A 23 10.41 -8.14 -7.81
CA ARG A 23 9.15 -7.86 -7.09
C ARG A 23 7.93 -8.60 -7.63
N LYS A 24 7.89 -8.87 -8.94
CA LYS A 24 6.79 -9.61 -9.56
C LYS A 24 6.61 -11.01 -8.96
N PHE A 25 7.69 -11.63 -8.51
CA PHE A 25 7.68 -13.03 -8.09
C PHE A 25 7.48 -13.24 -6.59
N TYR A 26 7.81 -12.27 -5.75
CA TYR A 26 7.73 -12.45 -4.29
C TYR A 26 6.67 -11.58 -3.57
N LEU A 27 6.09 -10.57 -4.22
CA LEU A 27 5.00 -9.80 -3.62
C LEU A 27 3.65 -10.48 -3.88
N LEU A 28 3.41 -11.57 -3.16
CA LEU A 28 2.23 -12.42 -3.32
C LEU A 28 0.95 -11.75 -2.81
N GLY A 29 -0.20 -12.10 -3.36
CA GLY A 29 -1.52 -11.64 -2.88
C GLY A 29 -1.98 -10.28 -3.41
N ARG A 30 -1.12 -9.49 -4.07
CA ARG A 30 -1.49 -8.17 -4.62
C ARG A 30 -2.64 -8.22 -5.62
N ASP A 31 -2.61 -9.19 -6.51
CA ASP A 31 -3.62 -9.32 -7.55
C ASP A 31 -4.99 -9.68 -6.97
N GLY A 32 -5.01 -10.55 -5.95
CA GLY A 32 -6.22 -10.86 -5.18
C GLY A 32 -6.74 -9.64 -4.42
N MET A 33 -5.85 -8.90 -3.75
CA MET A 33 -6.23 -7.66 -3.08
C MET A 33 -6.87 -6.66 -4.07
N ILE A 34 -6.28 -6.47 -5.26
CA ILE A 34 -6.83 -5.57 -6.27
C ILE A 34 -8.22 -6.04 -6.73
N ALA A 35 -8.42 -7.35 -6.95
CA ALA A 35 -9.74 -7.89 -7.32
C ALA A 35 -10.80 -7.68 -6.22
N ASP A 36 -10.38 -7.63 -4.96
CA ASP A 36 -11.25 -7.45 -3.80
C ASP A 36 -11.56 -5.97 -3.48
N LEU A 37 -10.94 -4.99 -4.13
CA LEU A 37 -11.16 -3.55 -3.84
C LEU A 37 -12.60 -3.13 -4.07
N ARG A 38 -13.21 -3.51 -5.19
CA ARG A 38 -14.59 -3.21 -5.57
C ARG A 38 -15.02 -1.78 -5.18
N PRO A 39 -14.34 -0.74 -5.68
CA PRO A 39 -14.76 0.63 -5.41
C PRO A 39 -16.16 0.86 -5.99
N PRO A 40 -16.96 1.79 -5.42
CA PRO A 40 -18.21 2.19 -6.03
C PRO A 40 -17.96 2.80 -7.42
N ALA A 41 -18.99 2.88 -8.25
CA ALA A 41 -18.90 3.52 -9.57
C ALA A 41 -18.44 4.98 -9.43
N GLY A 42 -17.42 5.38 -10.16
CA GLY A 42 -16.79 6.71 -10.02
C GLY A 42 -16.02 6.94 -8.72
N GLY A 43 -15.86 5.90 -7.90
CA GLY A 43 -15.22 5.99 -6.59
C GLY A 43 -13.73 6.32 -6.67
N SER A 44 -13.19 6.74 -5.52
CA SER A 44 -11.79 7.13 -5.35
C SER A 44 -10.95 5.99 -4.75
N VAL A 45 -9.75 5.76 -5.31
CA VAL A 45 -8.80 4.77 -4.81
C VAL A 45 -7.45 5.42 -4.60
N LEU A 46 -6.96 5.47 -3.35
CA LEU A 46 -5.63 5.96 -2.99
C LEU A 46 -4.69 4.77 -2.73
N GLU A 47 -3.53 4.75 -3.35
CA GLU A 47 -2.42 3.86 -2.94
C GLU A 47 -1.35 4.66 -2.19
N ILE A 48 -1.08 4.26 -0.94
CA ILE A 48 -0.02 4.82 -0.09
C ILE A 48 1.24 3.97 -0.27
N GLY A 49 2.37 4.62 -0.57
CA GLY A 49 3.61 3.96 -0.98
C GLY A 49 3.48 3.35 -2.37
N CYS A 50 2.99 4.13 -3.33
CA CYS A 50 2.64 3.62 -4.67
C CYS A 50 3.86 3.20 -5.51
N GLY A 51 5.06 3.58 -5.11
CA GLY A 51 6.31 3.23 -5.79
C GLY A 51 6.28 3.55 -7.28
N THR A 52 6.54 2.57 -8.11
CA THR A 52 6.57 2.70 -9.58
C THR A 52 5.19 2.74 -10.26
N GLY A 53 4.09 2.78 -9.46
CA GLY A 53 2.72 2.90 -9.97
C GLY A 53 2.12 1.64 -10.59
N ARG A 54 2.77 0.47 -10.43
CA ARG A 54 2.32 -0.79 -11.04
C ARG A 54 0.90 -1.18 -10.61
N ASN A 55 0.60 -1.10 -9.31
CA ASN A 55 -0.73 -1.42 -8.82
C ASN A 55 -1.76 -0.40 -9.27
N LEU A 56 -1.43 0.90 -9.28
CA LEU A 56 -2.30 1.96 -9.79
C LEU A 56 -2.72 1.71 -11.25
N VAL A 57 -1.75 1.35 -12.11
CA VAL A 57 -2.05 0.99 -13.50
C VAL A 57 -3.00 -0.21 -13.57
N ARG A 58 -2.79 -1.22 -12.73
CA ARG A 58 -3.64 -2.40 -12.68
C ARG A 58 -5.03 -2.08 -12.13
N ILE A 59 -5.13 -1.32 -11.05
CA ILE A 59 -6.38 -0.86 -10.45
C ILE A 59 -7.20 -0.08 -11.49
N ALA A 60 -6.57 0.90 -12.16
CA ALA A 60 -7.24 1.72 -13.16
C ALA A 60 -7.73 0.91 -14.39
N ARG A 61 -7.07 -0.21 -14.72
CA ARG A 61 -7.52 -1.14 -15.76
C ARG A 61 -8.67 -2.04 -15.29
N THR A 62 -8.60 -2.50 -14.04
CA THR A 62 -9.62 -3.38 -13.45
C THR A 62 -10.93 -2.63 -13.19
N TYR A 63 -10.82 -1.35 -12.79
CA TYR A 63 -11.93 -0.47 -12.43
C TYR A 63 -11.92 0.77 -13.32
N PRO A 64 -12.48 0.71 -14.53
CA PRO A 64 -12.39 1.79 -15.51
C PRO A 64 -12.97 3.12 -15.05
N ASP A 65 -13.97 3.11 -14.19
CA ASP A 65 -14.64 4.32 -13.68
C ASP A 65 -13.99 4.90 -12.43
N ALA A 66 -13.04 4.18 -11.80
CA ALA A 66 -12.39 4.64 -10.57
C ALA A 66 -11.39 5.78 -10.85
N ARG A 67 -11.37 6.76 -9.96
CA ARG A 67 -10.36 7.82 -9.88
C ARG A 67 -9.21 7.31 -9.03
N CYS A 68 -8.00 7.29 -9.55
CA CYS A 68 -6.85 6.70 -8.87
C CYS A 68 -5.86 7.77 -8.41
N PHE A 69 -5.34 7.59 -7.20
CA PHE A 69 -4.40 8.50 -6.55
C PHE A 69 -3.23 7.71 -5.99
N GLY A 70 -2.02 8.24 -6.11
CA GLY A 70 -0.81 7.62 -5.60
C GLY A 70 0.02 8.58 -4.77
N LEU A 71 0.34 8.16 -3.55
CA LEU A 71 1.22 8.87 -2.63
C LEU A 71 2.53 8.09 -2.49
N ASP A 72 3.66 8.78 -2.62
CA ASP A 72 4.97 8.24 -2.30
C ASP A 72 5.91 9.34 -1.78
N VAL A 73 6.86 8.97 -0.94
CA VAL A 73 7.84 9.91 -0.40
C VAL A 73 9.00 10.17 -1.39
N SER A 74 9.26 9.20 -2.29
CA SER A 74 10.36 9.24 -3.25
C SER A 74 9.94 9.92 -4.56
N ALA A 75 10.61 11.02 -4.90
CA ALA A 75 10.43 11.69 -6.19
C ALA A 75 10.82 10.79 -7.38
N GLU A 76 11.88 9.97 -7.23
CA GLU A 76 12.35 9.05 -8.29
C GLU A 76 11.31 7.96 -8.59
N MET A 77 10.61 7.47 -7.55
CA MET A 77 9.54 6.51 -7.72
C MET A 77 8.34 7.13 -8.43
N LEU A 78 7.96 8.35 -8.04
CA LEU A 78 6.87 9.08 -8.69
C LEU A 78 7.17 9.41 -10.14
N ASP A 79 8.39 9.77 -10.49
CA ASP A 79 8.83 9.96 -11.88
C ASP A 79 8.70 8.67 -12.71
N THR A 80 9.03 7.55 -12.08
CA THR A 80 8.87 6.24 -12.73
C THR A 80 7.39 5.87 -12.88
N ALA A 81 6.57 6.13 -11.84
CA ALA A 81 5.14 5.94 -11.89
C ALA A 81 4.48 6.81 -12.96
N ALA A 82 4.87 8.09 -13.08
CA ALA A 82 4.36 8.99 -14.10
C ALA A 82 4.66 8.47 -15.52
N ARG A 83 5.88 7.99 -15.76
CA ARG A 83 6.21 7.34 -17.04
C ARG A 83 5.41 6.06 -17.29
N ALA A 84 5.20 5.24 -16.26
CA ALA A 84 4.44 4.00 -16.37
C ALA A 84 2.96 4.26 -16.67
N THR A 85 2.35 5.24 -16.00
CA THR A 85 0.94 5.63 -16.21
C THR A 85 0.74 6.26 -17.58
N ALA A 86 1.70 7.09 -18.06
CA ALA A 86 1.68 7.68 -19.39
C ALA A 86 1.76 6.61 -20.48
N ARG A 87 2.71 5.66 -20.39
CA ARG A 87 2.82 4.52 -21.33
C ARG A 87 1.57 3.64 -21.36
N ALA A 88 0.87 3.55 -20.22
CA ALA A 88 -0.38 2.80 -20.12
C ALA A 88 -1.60 3.57 -20.68
N GLY A 89 -1.46 4.84 -21.07
CA GLY A 89 -2.56 5.71 -21.50
C GLY A 89 -3.47 6.17 -20.36
N LEU A 90 -2.97 6.12 -19.10
CA LEU A 90 -3.77 6.34 -17.89
C LEU A 90 -3.40 7.62 -17.12
N ALA A 91 -2.54 8.48 -17.69
CA ALA A 91 -2.04 9.69 -17.00
C ALA A 91 -3.15 10.66 -16.57
N ARG A 92 -4.29 10.71 -17.29
CA ARG A 92 -5.44 11.56 -16.93
C ARG A 92 -6.30 10.99 -15.80
N ARG A 93 -6.16 9.70 -15.51
CA ARG A 93 -6.97 8.96 -14.52
C ARG A 93 -6.21 8.68 -13.23
N ILE A 94 -4.89 8.81 -13.25
CA ILE A 94 -4.02 8.52 -12.11
C ILE A 94 -3.30 9.82 -11.74
N ARG A 95 -3.60 10.35 -10.56
CA ARG A 95 -2.93 11.53 -9.99
C ARG A 95 -1.89 11.07 -8.98
N LEU A 96 -0.68 11.60 -9.09
CA LEU A 96 0.46 11.26 -8.24
C LEU A 96 0.85 12.48 -7.41
N ALA A 97 1.16 12.26 -6.14
CA ALA A 97 1.67 13.32 -5.27
C ALA A 97 2.79 12.80 -4.37
N ARG A 98 3.71 13.69 -4.05
CA ARG A 98 4.76 13.42 -3.07
C ARG A 98 4.26 13.77 -1.68
N GLY A 99 4.40 12.83 -0.72
CA GLY A 99 4.02 13.04 0.67
C GLY A 99 4.54 11.97 1.60
N ASP A 100 4.53 12.29 2.90
CA ASP A 100 4.88 11.35 3.96
C ASP A 100 3.63 10.56 4.35
N ALA A 101 3.71 9.26 4.29
CA ALA A 101 2.59 8.35 4.61
C ALA A 101 2.13 8.43 6.07
N THR A 102 2.95 9.02 6.95
CA THR A 102 2.64 9.15 8.39
C THR A 102 1.82 10.39 8.73
N ALA A 103 1.84 11.38 7.82
CA ALA A 103 1.08 12.63 7.97
C ALA A 103 0.99 13.32 6.60
N PHE A 104 -0.18 13.37 5.99
CA PHE A 104 -0.42 14.06 4.72
C PHE A 104 -1.82 14.68 4.68
N ASP A 105 -1.94 15.76 3.95
CA ASP A 105 -3.24 16.41 3.68
C ASP A 105 -3.71 16.01 2.27
N PRO A 106 -4.63 15.04 2.15
CA PRO A 106 -5.09 14.60 0.84
C PRO A 106 -5.94 15.65 0.13
N ALA A 107 -6.58 16.57 0.84
CA ALA A 107 -7.31 17.67 0.22
C ALA A 107 -6.35 18.63 -0.49
N ALA A 108 -5.23 18.98 0.16
CA ALA A 108 -4.21 19.84 -0.44
C ALA A 108 -3.49 19.13 -1.62
N LEU A 109 -3.21 17.83 -1.49
CA LEU A 109 -2.46 17.06 -2.50
C LEU A 109 -3.31 16.68 -3.71
N PHE A 110 -4.55 16.27 -3.48
CA PHE A 110 -5.39 15.63 -4.50
C PHE A 110 -6.72 16.35 -4.73
N GLY A 111 -7.14 17.26 -3.84
CA GLY A 111 -8.47 17.85 -3.85
C GLY A 111 -9.56 16.91 -3.31
N GLU A 112 -9.17 15.84 -2.62
CA GLU A 112 -10.05 14.83 -2.03
C GLU A 112 -9.70 14.70 -0.56
N ALA A 113 -10.66 14.85 0.35
CA ALA A 113 -10.40 14.72 1.79
C ALA A 113 -10.46 13.26 2.28
N GLU A 114 -11.28 12.45 1.65
CA GLU A 114 -11.53 11.05 2.00
C GLU A 114 -11.59 10.18 0.74
N PHE A 115 -11.34 8.85 0.90
CA PHE A 115 -11.31 7.90 -0.20
C PHE A 115 -12.22 6.70 0.04
N ASP A 116 -12.86 6.21 -1.02
CA ASP A 116 -13.67 4.99 -0.97
C ASP A 116 -12.82 3.74 -0.73
N ARG A 117 -11.61 3.72 -1.29
CA ARG A 117 -10.64 2.64 -1.08
C ARG A 117 -9.26 3.23 -0.86
N ILE A 118 -8.59 2.72 0.18
CA ILE A 118 -7.17 3.01 0.40
C ILE A 118 -6.41 1.68 0.32
N VAL A 119 -5.28 1.70 -0.33
CA VAL A 119 -4.42 0.52 -0.56
C VAL A 119 -3.05 0.78 0.03
N ILE A 120 -2.53 -0.19 0.79
CA ILE A 120 -1.13 -0.25 1.20
C ILE A 120 -0.60 -1.63 0.79
N SER A 121 0.39 -1.67 -0.09
CA SER A 121 0.88 -2.91 -0.65
C SER A 121 2.39 -3.02 -0.54
N TYR A 122 2.87 -3.82 0.41
CA TYR A 122 4.30 -4.04 0.68
C TYR A 122 5.10 -2.75 0.90
N ALA A 123 4.46 -1.76 1.50
CA ALA A 123 5.06 -0.49 1.88
C ALA A 123 5.36 -0.41 3.38
N LEU A 124 4.53 -1.02 4.23
CA LEU A 124 4.70 -0.94 5.69
C LEU A 124 6.02 -1.57 6.14
N SER A 125 6.45 -2.64 5.50
CA SER A 125 7.72 -3.31 5.78
C SER A 125 8.95 -2.42 5.56
N MET A 126 8.80 -1.30 4.84
CA MET A 126 9.86 -0.32 4.56
C MET A 126 9.71 0.99 5.35
N ILE A 127 8.58 1.23 6.01
CA ILE A 127 8.31 2.45 6.76
C ILE A 127 8.44 2.15 8.27
N PRO A 128 9.45 2.68 8.99
CA PRO A 128 9.63 2.39 10.41
C PRO A 128 8.40 2.71 11.28
N PRO A 129 7.74 3.90 11.16
CA PRO A 129 6.52 4.21 11.93
C PRO A 129 5.25 3.65 11.27
N TRP A 130 5.27 2.40 10.80
CA TRP A 130 4.19 1.78 10.03
C TRP A 130 2.81 1.75 10.72
N ARG A 131 2.79 1.75 12.07
CA ARG A 131 1.53 1.84 12.83
C ARG A 131 0.87 3.21 12.66
N ALA A 132 1.66 4.29 12.60
CA ALA A 132 1.16 5.63 12.32
C ALA A 132 0.58 5.70 10.90
N VAL A 133 1.22 5.05 9.91
CA VAL A 133 0.69 4.97 8.54
C VAL A 133 -0.68 4.30 8.49
N LEU A 134 -0.89 3.21 9.27
CA LEU A 134 -2.20 2.55 9.33
C LEU A 134 -3.29 3.46 9.93
N ALA A 135 -2.95 4.18 11.00
CA ALA A 135 -3.88 5.10 11.66
C ALA A 135 -4.24 6.28 10.75
N GLU A 136 -3.24 6.87 10.11
CA GLU A 136 -3.39 7.97 9.15
C GLU A 136 -4.28 7.54 7.97
N ALA A 137 -3.94 6.42 7.31
CA ALA A 137 -4.72 5.88 6.21
C ALA A 137 -6.19 5.63 6.60
N ALA A 138 -6.42 5.05 7.78
CA ALA A 138 -7.76 4.79 8.26
C ALA A 138 -8.55 6.07 8.57
N GLY A 139 -7.86 7.17 8.91
CA GLY A 139 -8.46 8.50 9.12
C GLY A 139 -9.09 9.07 7.86
N HIS A 140 -8.54 8.76 6.70
CA HIS A 140 -8.97 9.27 5.39
C HIS A 140 -9.96 8.35 4.64
N LEU A 141 -10.57 7.38 5.31
CA LEU A 141 -11.62 6.56 4.70
C LEU A 141 -12.94 7.31 4.65
N ALA A 142 -13.58 7.35 3.49
CA ALA A 142 -14.94 7.81 3.34
C ALA A 142 -15.93 6.92 4.12
N PRO A 143 -17.14 7.40 4.48
CA PRO A 143 -18.20 6.56 5.02
C PRO A 143 -18.52 5.38 4.08
N GLY A 144 -18.41 4.14 4.56
CA GLY A 144 -18.50 2.92 3.75
C GLY A 144 -17.23 2.60 2.96
N GLY A 145 -16.17 3.36 3.19
CA GLY A 145 -14.85 3.12 2.60
C GLY A 145 -14.11 1.96 3.25
N ALA A 146 -13.07 1.46 2.58
CA ALA A 146 -12.24 0.36 3.07
C ALA A 146 -10.75 0.59 2.82
N LEU A 147 -9.93 0.27 3.84
CA LEU A 147 -8.49 0.18 3.77
C LEU A 147 -8.10 -1.28 3.50
N HIS A 148 -7.40 -1.52 2.41
CA HIS A 148 -6.86 -2.81 2.04
C HIS A 148 -5.34 -2.82 2.23
N VAL A 149 -4.85 -3.76 3.02
CA VAL A 149 -3.42 -3.90 3.31
C VAL A 149 -2.95 -5.28 2.88
N VAL A 150 -1.88 -5.37 2.12
CA VAL A 150 -1.12 -6.60 1.92
C VAL A 150 0.35 -6.34 2.20
N ASP A 151 0.94 -7.11 3.12
CA ASP A 151 2.37 -7.00 3.45
C ASP A 151 2.90 -8.35 3.95
N PHE A 152 4.20 -8.45 4.18
CA PHE A 152 4.80 -9.65 4.74
C PHE A 152 4.20 -9.98 6.10
N GLY A 153 3.84 -11.24 6.29
CA GLY A 153 3.35 -11.79 7.55
C GLY A 153 4.47 -12.34 8.43
N ASP A 154 4.08 -13.00 9.52
CA ASP A 154 5.01 -13.55 10.52
C ASP A 154 5.73 -14.82 10.05
N GLN A 155 5.31 -15.38 8.90
CA GLN A 155 5.93 -16.53 8.22
C GLN A 155 5.94 -17.81 9.09
N ASP A 156 5.03 -17.93 10.06
CA ASP A 156 5.03 -19.02 11.05
C ASP A 156 4.77 -20.39 10.43
N GLY A 157 4.10 -20.46 9.29
CA GLY A 157 3.88 -21.67 8.53
C GLY A 157 5.04 -22.11 7.64
N LEU A 158 6.15 -21.35 7.59
CA LEU A 158 7.34 -21.72 6.83
C LEU A 158 8.32 -22.53 7.71
N PRO A 159 9.01 -23.55 7.15
CA PRO A 159 10.12 -24.22 7.84
C PRO A 159 11.19 -23.23 8.28
N ARG A 160 11.76 -23.41 9.47
CA ARG A 160 12.76 -22.51 10.06
C ARG A 160 13.91 -22.12 9.11
N PRO A 161 14.53 -23.06 8.35
CA PRO A 161 15.60 -22.69 7.41
C PRO A 161 15.09 -21.80 6.26
N ALA A 162 13.90 -22.08 5.74
CA ALA A 162 13.30 -21.28 4.66
C ALA A 162 12.97 -19.88 5.13
N ARG A 163 12.42 -19.74 6.35
CA ARG A 163 12.13 -18.44 6.97
C ARG A 163 13.42 -17.64 7.21
N TRP A 164 14.48 -18.27 7.69
CA TRP A 164 15.77 -17.64 7.91
C TRP A 164 16.37 -17.11 6.59
N LEU A 165 16.37 -17.95 5.54
CA LEU A 165 16.88 -17.57 4.22
C LEU A 165 16.09 -16.42 3.61
N LEU A 166 14.75 -16.47 3.70
CA LEU A 166 13.87 -15.41 3.23
C LEU A 166 14.13 -14.09 3.95
N ASN A 167 14.19 -14.11 5.29
CA ASN A 167 14.42 -12.88 6.07
C ASN A 167 15.82 -12.29 5.80
N ARG A 168 16.84 -13.14 5.62
CA ARG A 168 18.19 -12.68 5.24
C ARG A 168 18.18 -12.04 3.84
N TRP A 169 17.42 -12.63 2.91
CA TRP A 169 17.27 -12.07 1.58
C TRP A 169 16.50 -10.74 1.60
N LEU A 170 15.40 -10.64 2.34
CA LEU A 170 14.61 -9.41 2.52
C LEU A 170 15.44 -8.30 3.16
N ALA A 171 16.26 -8.63 4.16
CA ALA A 171 17.14 -7.67 4.83
C ALA A 171 18.16 -7.02 3.86
N GLY A 172 18.56 -7.72 2.81
CA GLY A 172 19.40 -7.15 1.72
C GLY A 172 18.73 -6.04 0.91
N PHE A 173 17.40 -5.86 1.08
CA PHE A 173 16.60 -4.80 0.45
C PHE A 173 16.00 -3.83 1.48
N ASP A 174 16.51 -3.80 2.71
CA ASP A 174 15.97 -3.02 3.85
C ASP A 174 14.48 -3.27 4.13
N VAL A 175 14.01 -4.47 3.76
CA VAL A 175 12.65 -4.93 4.02
C VAL A 175 12.63 -5.68 5.35
N THR A 176 11.86 -5.16 6.31
CA THR A 176 11.65 -5.79 7.62
C THR A 176 10.19 -6.20 7.76
N PRO A 177 9.86 -7.51 7.71
CA PRO A 177 8.49 -7.98 7.99
C PRO A 177 7.98 -7.42 9.33
N ARG A 178 6.75 -6.92 9.34
CA ARG A 178 6.18 -6.27 10.53
C ARG A 178 5.48 -7.30 11.40
N GLN A 179 6.17 -7.74 12.46
CA GLN A 179 5.56 -8.62 13.46
C GLN A 179 4.32 -7.97 14.08
N GLY A 180 3.26 -8.75 14.26
CA GLY A 180 2.01 -8.27 14.82
C GLY A 180 1.21 -7.33 13.89
N LEU A 181 1.42 -7.40 12.56
CA LEU A 181 0.63 -6.61 11.61
C LEU A 181 -0.86 -6.93 11.72
N ALA A 182 -1.21 -8.20 11.94
CA ALA A 182 -2.60 -8.62 12.14
C ALA A 182 -3.23 -7.95 13.37
N ASP A 183 -2.51 -7.91 14.49
CA ASP A 183 -2.98 -7.29 15.73
C ASP A 183 -3.15 -5.77 15.55
N ALA A 184 -2.17 -5.11 14.90
CA ALA A 184 -2.24 -3.68 14.63
C ALA A 184 -3.44 -3.29 13.76
N LEU A 185 -3.78 -4.10 12.74
CA LEU A 185 -4.99 -3.90 11.94
C LEU A 185 -6.26 -4.01 12.79
N GLY A 186 -6.29 -4.97 13.73
CA GLY A 186 -7.37 -5.09 14.71
C GLY A 186 -7.46 -3.88 15.64
N GLU A 187 -6.34 -3.36 16.11
CA GLU A 187 -6.27 -2.16 16.96
C GLU A 187 -6.81 -0.91 16.25
N VAL A 188 -6.43 -0.69 14.99
CA VAL A 188 -6.90 0.45 14.19
C VAL A 188 -8.41 0.36 13.89
N ALA A 189 -8.98 -0.83 13.85
CA ALA A 189 -10.40 -1.02 13.63
C ALA A 189 -11.26 -0.72 14.87
N ARG A 190 -10.75 -0.94 16.09
CA ARG A 190 -11.52 -0.85 17.36
C ARG A 190 -12.18 0.51 17.65
N PRO A 191 -11.51 1.68 17.49
CA PRO A 191 -12.04 2.94 18.02
C PRO A 191 -13.22 3.55 17.27
N SER A 192 -13.57 3.08 16.07
CA SER A 192 -14.36 3.89 15.11
C SER A 192 -15.46 3.13 14.38
N ARG A 193 -16.17 2.20 15.02
CA ARG A 193 -17.19 1.38 14.33
C ARG A 193 -16.68 0.79 13.00
N ARG A 194 -15.42 0.35 12.99
CA ARG A 194 -14.80 -0.28 11.84
C ARG A 194 -14.78 -1.79 12.03
N ARG A 195 -14.89 -2.52 10.93
CA ARG A 195 -14.76 -3.99 10.93
C ARG A 195 -13.44 -4.37 10.30
N ALA A 196 -12.67 -5.24 10.96
CA ALA A 196 -11.45 -5.79 10.39
C ALA A 196 -11.69 -7.24 9.95
N ARG A 197 -11.25 -7.57 8.73
CA ARG A 197 -11.08 -8.94 8.25
C ARG A 197 -9.60 -9.15 7.96
N ILE A 198 -9.00 -10.14 8.59
CA ILE A 198 -7.57 -10.39 8.49
C ILE A 198 -7.38 -11.85 8.10
N ALA A 199 -6.59 -12.11 7.08
CA ALA A 199 -6.25 -13.43 6.59
C ALA A 199 -4.75 -13.58 6.38
N GLN A 200 -4.16 -14.58 7.00
CA GLN A 200 -2.81 -15.03 6.65
C GLN A 200 -2.87 -15.84 5.36
N ARG A 201 -1.99 -15.55 4.43
CA ARG A 201 -1.90 -16.19 3.13
C ARG A 201 -0.53 -16.83 2.93
N PHE A 202 -0.49 -17.88 2.10
CA PHE A 202 0.77 -18.53 1.70
C PHE A 202 1.61 -18.99 2.91
N ARG A 203 0.99 -19.72 3.86
CA ARG A 203 1.65 -20.19 5.09
C ARG A 203 2.23 -19.06 5.95
N GLY A 204 1.49 -17.96 6.09
CA GLY A 204 1.94 -16.81 6.87
C GLY A 204 2.97 -15.92 6.16
N TYR A 205 3.30 -16.19 4.88
CA TYR A 205 4.19 -15.34 4.09
C TYR A 205 3.64 -13.92 3.91
N ALA A 206 2.33 -13.80 3.69
CA ALA A 206 1.65 -12.52 3.55
C ALA A 206 0.42 -12.44 4.46
N VAL A 207 0.18 -11.24 4.99
CA VAL A 207 -1.07 -10.86 5.65
C VAL A 207 -1.87 -10.01 4.69
N HIS A 208 -3.13 -10.35 4.51
CA HIS A 208 -4.12 -9.52 3.83
C HIS A 208 -5.14 -9.06 4.86
N GLY A 209 -5.21 -7.76 5.10
CA GLY A 209 -6.15 -7.11 6.01
C GLY A 209 -7.07 -6.16 5.26
N VAL A 210 -8.35 -6.15 5.66
CA VAL A 210 -9.32 -5.18 5.20
C VAL A 210 -9.99 -4.55 6.42
N ILE A 211 -9.93 -3.22 6.52
CA ILE A 211 -10.63 -2.44 7.53
C ILE A 211 -11.73 -1.66 6.82
N GLU A 212 -12.98 -1.91 7.15
CA GLU A 212 -14.15 -1.23 6.59
C GLU A 212 -14.67 -0.19 7.59
N ARG A 213 -14.91 1.04 7.12
CA ARG A 213 -15.62 2.09 7.88
C ARG A 213 -17.12 1.95 7.66
N ASP A 214 -17.91 1.87 8.73
CA ASP A 214 -19.36 1.84 8.63
C ASP A 214 -19.89 3.10 7.91
N ARG A 215 -21.02 2.96 7.21
CA ARG A 215 -21.66 4.07 6.47
C ARG A 215 -22.22 5.16 7.37
N GLY A 216 -22.32 4.93 8.68
CA GLY A 216 -23.06 5.79 9.59
C GLY A 216 -24.59 5.57 9.48
N PRO A 217 -25.39 6.14 10.39
CA PRO A 217 -26.84 6.15 10.22
C PRO A 217 -27.19 7.00 8.99
N ILE A 218 -28.13 6.50 8.19
CA ILE A 218 -28.78 7.22 7.09
C ILE A 218 -29.66 8.31 7.68
#